data_a145e3da413ce1ae374ce6929ff35114
#
_entry.id   a145e3da413ce1ae374ce6929ff35114
#
_cell.length_a   1.000
_cell.length_b   1.000
_cell.length_c   1.000
_cell.angle_alpha   90.00
_cell.angle_beta   90.00
_cell.angle_gamma   90.00
#
_symmetry.space_group_name_H-M   'P 1'
#
loop_
_entity.id
_entity.type
_entity.pdbx_description
1 polymer ?
#
loop_
_entity_poly.entity_id
_entity_poly.type
_entity_poly.pdbx_seq_one_letter_code
_entity_poly.pdbx_strand_id
1 'polypeptide(L)'
;MQNNFLKTLPLAFLTTSMVVSGLTACSSSDDSIAEEPTPVVTPTQTNVHQVRIHATMGGDAQTRVVNFDGTTSSSTFQKWEAVYVYNATKNTMLGGFLNPTDISDDGKSCDLTGTLNGTIETNDELRLFYNLNYFTPSGDALHNYFNYEYQTGAVTTVLDGAEATVTVSDYADGTLTTAATASFQNVQSMFRQTLTFKNANGETVTPTITSLKVSSRGKKLIMYYRPLASGNNVNISDALLIENPVFNDGDIYLSLRFVNSDANDALTFTAQDSDGNIYECTKNAPSGGFQNGKYYHGSMTLTYARKLGMPEVSGTSVQPNSYNRYDIANPNDITISGTSVDYRFEFSNAGTITFDNLTASHTNNRFIYSGKALTVNISGENNITCNYNQCIFVDGNLKLTGNGTLTVTATSNTRCGIMGGGNYSYNNNQNSKTSELDVTSQLALDPEKTTVVRSARTSNSDGTYTWTYTVTTAE
;
A
#
# COMPACT_ATOMS: atom_id res chain seq x y z
N MET A 1 -11.01 -23.63 -16.88
CA MET A 1 -9.96 -24.68 -16.87
C MET A 1 -9.12 -24.47 -15.65
N GLN A 2 -9.24 -25.39 -14.71
CA GLN A 2 -8.51 -25.41 -13.44
C GLN A 2 -7.04 -25.73 -13.68
N ASN A 3 -6.13 -25.08 -12.97
CA ASN A 3 -4.84 -25.67 -12.67
C ASN A 3 -4.42 -25.27 -11.25
N ASN A 4 -4.69 -26.20 -10.34
CA ASN A 4 -4.12 -26.29 -9.01
C ASN A 4 -2.65 -26.71 -9.12
N PHE A 5 -1.75 -25.98 -8.48
CA PHE A 5 -0.43 -26.48 -8.11
C PHE A 5 -0.16 -26.21 -6.63
N LEU A 6 -0.64 -27.09 -5.79
CA LEU A 6 -0.12 -27.31 -4.45
C LEU A 6 1.10 -28.24 -4.57
N LYS A 7 2.30 -27.72 -4.30
CA LYS A 7 3.47 -28.57 -4.02
C LYS A 7 3.66 -28.67 -2.51
N THR A 8 3.28 -29.81 -1.98
CA THR A 8 3.62 -30.28 -0.64
C THR A 8 5.09 -30.68 -0.60
N LEU A 9 5.88 -30.05 0.28
CA LEU A 9 7.19 -30.54 0.69
C LEU A 9 7.03 -31.35 1.98
N PRO A 10 7.61 -32.54 2.08
CA PRO A 10 7.61 -33.31 3.31
C PRO A 10 8.70 -32.81 4.26
N LEU A 11 8.29 -32.46 5.47
CA LEU A 11 9.18 -32.11 6.58
C LEU A 11 9.73 -33.42 7.17
N ALA A 12 11.03 -33.66 6.97
CA ALA A 12 11.73 -34.77 7.59
C ALA A 12 12.13 -34.38 9.02
N PHE A 13 11.55 -35.03 10.00
CA PHE A 13 12.00 -34.94 11.39
C PHE A 13 13.26 -35.79 11.58
N LEU A 14 14.37 -35.13 11.92
CA LEU A 14 15.60 -35.81 12.36
C LEU A 14 15.58 -35.84 13.89
N THR A 15 15.24 -37.01 14.46
CA THR A 15 15.40 -37.26 15.89
C THR A 15 16.82 -37.76 16.15
N THR A 16 17.64 -36.93 16.75
CA THR A 16 18.93 -37.33 17.30
C THR A 16 18.76 -37.82 18.73
N SER A 17 18.82 -39.13 18.93
CA SER A 17 18.90 -39.75 20.25
C SER A 17 20.35 -39.72 20.74
N MET A 18 20.64 -38.98 21.81
CA MET A 18 21.90 -39.11 22.53
C MET A 18 21.84 -40.30 23.49
N VAL A 19 22.71 -41.25 23.23
CA VAL A 19 23.00 -42.37 24.13
C VAL A 19 24.04 -41.87 25.13
N VAL A 20 23.68 -41.83 26.40
CA VAL A 20 24.63 -41.63 27.50
C VAL A 20 25.12 -42.99 27.96
N SER A 21 26.37 -43.32 27.66
CA SER A 21 27.03 -44.50 28.16
C SER A 21 27.65 -44.18 29.53
N GLY A 22 27.13 -44.84 30.56
CA GLY A 22 27.69 -44.80 31.91
C GLY A 22 28.99 -45.63 32.03
N LEU A 23 30.00 -45.05 32.60
CA LEU A 23 31.18 -45.77 33.06
C LEU A 23 31.08 -45.94 34.58
N THR A 24 30.90 -47.18 35.03
CA THR A 24 31.05 -47.59 36.41
C THR A 24 32.55 -47.86 36.69
N ALA A 25 33.14 -47.17 37.64
CA ALA A 25 34.39 -47.55 38.26
C ALA A 25 34.14 -47.71 39.75
N CYS A 26 34.31 -48.94 40.25
CA CYS A 26 34.46 -49.25 41.70
C CYS A 26 35.86 -48.96 42.20
N SER A 27 35.99 -48.23 43.28
CA SER A 27 37.04 -48.48 44.22
C SER A 27 36.60 -48.02 45.61
N SER A 28 36.84 -48.95 46.55
CA SER A 28 36.59 -48.86 47.99
C SER A 28 37.66 -48.05 48.72
N SER A 29 37.27 -47.11 49.58
CA SER A 29 37.94 -46.87 50.86
C SER A 29 37.11 -45.90 51.71
N ASP A 30 36.91 -46.31 52.96
CA ASP A 30 36.29 -45.57 54.04
C ASP A 30 36.91 -44.18 54.24
N ASP A 31 36.08 -43.16 54.30
CA ASP A 31 36.30 -42.00 55.17
C ASP A 31 34.96 -41.19 55.25
N SER A 32 34.62 -40.83 56.46
CA SER A 32 33.50 -40.07 56.89
C SER A 32 33.51 -38.65 56.22
N ILE A 33 32.70 -38.45 55.21
CA ILE A 33 32.57 -37.16 54.61
C ILE A 33 31.23 -36.54 55.07
N ALA A 34 31.30 -35.29 55.54
CA ALA A 34 30.16 -34.45 55.84
C ALA A 34 29.25 -34.37 54.64
N GLU A 35 27.94 -34.47 54.87
CA GLU A 35 26.93 -34.30 53.84
C GLU A 35 27.12 -32.92 53.16
N GLU A 36 27.60 -32.89 51.91
CA GLU A 36 27.49 -31.72 51.06
C GLU A 36 26.01 -31.42 50.83
N PRO A 37 25.60 -30.13 50.89
CA PRO A 37 24.24 -29.76 50.58
C PRO A 37 23.93 -30.19 49.15
N THR A 38 22.92 -31.03 48.98
CA THR A 38 22.38 -31.43 47.67
C THR A 38 22.23 -30.19 46.82
N PRO A 39 22.78 -30.11 45.61
CA PRO A 39 22.57 -28.98 44.75
C PRO A 39 21.07 -28.84 44.53
N VAL A 40 20.50 -27.70 44.91
CA VAL A 40 19.16 -27.33 44.58
C VAL A 40 19.13 -27.26 43.03
N VAL A 41 18.62 -28.30 42.42
CA VAL A 41 18.32 -28.29 40.97
C VAL A 41 17.28 -27.24 40.79
N THR A 42 17.71 -26.03 40.45
CA THR A 42 16.81 -25.01 39.94
C THR A 42 16.09 -25.62 38.73
N PRO A 43 14.77 -25.75 38.72
CA PRO A 43 14.09 -26.32 37.56
C PRO A 43 14.51 -25.52 36.34
N THR A 44 15.05 -26.19 35.34
CA THR A 44 15.34 -25.59 34.05
C THR A 44 14.00 -25.06 33.53
N GLN A 45 13.86 -23.76 33.52
CA GLN A 45 12.65 -23.10 32.99
C GLN A 45 12.47 -23.61 31.56
N THR A 46 11.47 -24.43 31.37
CA THR A 46 11.11 -24.88 30.03
C THR A 46 10.59 -23.66 29.31
N ASN A 47 11.27 -23.21 28.22
CA ASN A 47 10.83 -22.11 27.37
C ASN A 47 9.57 -22.47 26.54
N VAL A 48 8.83 -23.48 26.96
CA VAL A 48 7.64 -24.00 26.28
C VAL A 48 6.46 -23.96 27.26
N HIS A 49 5.46 -23.18 26.92
CA HIS A 49 4.29 -22.93 27.77
C HIS A 49 3.02 -23.40 27.09
N GLN A 50 2.23 -24.21 27.76
CA GLN A 50 0.82 -24.42 27.42
C GLN A 50 0.05 -23.19 27.88
N VAL A 51 -0.82 -22.66 27.02
CA VAL A 51 -1.52 -21.40 27.30
C VAL A 51 -3.02 -21.61 27.13
N ARG A 52 -3.78 -21.09 28.09
CA ARG A 52 -5.23 -20.94 28.00
C ARG A 52 -5.63 -19.54 28.46
N ILE A 53 -6.20 -18.75 27.58
CA ILE A 53 -6.63 -17.38 27.86
C ILE A 53 -8.08 -17.24 27.44
N HIS A 54 -8.95 -16.88 28.37
CA HIS A 54 -10.34 -16.55 28.01
C HIS A 54 -10.36 -15.22 27.24
N ALA A 55 -11.04 -15.19 26.10
CA ALA A 55 -11.07 -14.06 25.19
C ALA A 55 -12.50 -13.66 24.83
N THR A 56 -12.71 -12.37 24.65
CA THR A 56 -13.96 -11.79 24.15
C THR A 56 -13.69 -10.79 23.06
N MET A 57 -14.64 -10.63 22.14
CA MET A 57 -14.69 -9.49 21.24
C MET A 57 -15.28 -8.31 21.98
N GLY A 58 -14.47 -7.26 22.18
CA GLY A 58 -14.88 -6.02 22.80
C GLY A 58 -15.27 -4.94 21.79
N GLY A 59 -16.08 -3.95 22.22
CA GLY A 59 -16.46 -2.78 21.43
C GLY A 59 -17.78 -2.89 20.67
N ASP A 60 -18.31 -1.72 20.23
CA ASP A 60 -19.60 -1.61 19.53
C ASP A 60 -19.50 -1.97 18.04
N ALA A 61 -18.30 -1.97 17.47
CA ALA A 61 -18.03 -2.36 16.09
C ALA A 61 -17.22 -3.65 16.08
N GLN A 62 -17.90 -4.76 16.00
CA GLN A 62 -17.33 -6.08 16.16
C GLN A 62 -17.29 -6.76 14.80
N THR A 63 -16.10 -7.17 14.38
CA THR A 63 -15.92 -7.74 13.05
C THR A 63 -15.09 -9.00 13.10
N ARG A 64 -15.73 -10.15 12.77
CA ARG A 64 -15.05 -11.33 12.22
C ARG A 64 -16.03 -12.27 11.60
N VAL A 65 -15.67 -12.85 10.44
CA VAL A 65 -16.62 -13.24 9.43
C VAL A 65 -17.71 -12.19 9.40
N VAL A 66 -17.49 -11.19 8.61
CA VAL A 66 -18.29 -9.97 8.63
C VAL A 66 -19.71 -10.31 8.21
N ASN A 67 -20.58 -10.53 9.18
CA ASN A 67 -22.02 -10.55 8.95
C ASN A 67 -22.52 -9.12 9.09
N PHE A 68 -22.88 -8.52 7.97
CA PHE A 68 -23.53 -7.23 7.94
C PHE A 68 -25.05 -7.47 7.91
N ASP A 69 -25.72 -7.17 9.00
CA ASP A 69 -27.20 -7.21 9.07
C ASP A 69 -27.86 -5.89 8.61
N GLY A 70 -27.10 -5.02 7.98
CA GLY A 70 -27.52 -3.72 7.48
C GLY A 70 -27.16 -2.55 8.39
N THR A 71 -27.19 -2.70 9.69
CA THR A 71 -26.96 -1.63 10.68
C THR A 71 -25.83 -1.91 11.65
N THR A 72 -25.50 -3.17 11.83
CA THR A 72 -24.39 -3.62 12.69
C THR A 72 -23.41 -4.49 11.91
N SER A 73 -22.18 -4.50 12.34
CA SER A 73 -21.20 -5.51 11.93
C SER A 73 -20.90 -6.37 13.15
N SER A 74 -20.93 -7.67 12.99
CA SER A 74 -20.58 -8.60 14.07
C SER A 74 -19.39 -9.44 13.69
N SER A 75 -18.49 -9.65 14.63
CA SER A 75 -17.35 -10.54 14.50
C SER A 75 -17.49 -11.74 15.39
N THR A 76 -16.98 -12.86 14.89
CA THR A 76 -16.98 -14.11 15.64
C THR A 76 -15.62 -14.77 15.53
N PHE A 77 -15.18 -15.42 16.61
CA PHE A 77 -13.99 -16.26 16.58
C PHE A 77 -14.20 -17.48 15.69
N GLN A 78 -13.13 -17.89 14.98
CA GLN A 78 -13.12 -19.09 14.15
C GLN A 78 -11.99 -20.04 14.57
N LYS A 79 -12.25 -21.35 14.58
CA LYS A 79 -11.31 -22.37 15.08
C LYS A 79 -9.95 -22.41 14.38
N TRP A 80 -9.88 -22.01 13.12
CA TRP A 80 -8.65 -22.07 12.32
C TRP A 80 -7.81 -20.80 12.37
N GLU A 81 -8.25 -19.78 13.09
CA GLU A 81 -7.55 -18.51 13.15
C GLU A 81 -6.40 -18.55 14.14
N ALA A 82 -5.32 -17.86 13.80
CA ALA A 82 -4.14 -17.77 14.63
C ALA A 82 -4.08 -16.44 15.37
N VAL A 83 -3.83 -16.51 16.67
CA VAL A 83 -3.54 -15.35 17.52
C VAL A 83 -2.06 -15.39 17.88
N TYR A 84 -1.31 -14.40 17.41
CA TYR A 84 0.11 -14.26 17.72
C TYR A 84 0.30 -13.48 19.01
N VAL A 85 1.34 -13.83 19.77
CA VAL A 85 1.57 -13.28 21.11
C VAL A 85 2.95 -12.65 21.22
N TYR A 86 2.97 -11.41 21.69
CA TYR A 86 4.18 -10.66 21.99
C TYR A 86 4.25 -10.38 23.48
N ASN A 87 5.38 -10.71 24.09
CA ASN A 87 5.66 -10.35 25.47
C ASN A 87 6.21 -8.92 25.52
N ALA A 88 5.37 -7.98 25.91
CA ALA A 88 5.70 -6.55 25.95
C ALA A 88 6.72 -6.22 27.05
N THR A 89 6.67 -6.96 28.18
CA THR A 89 7.62 -6.82 29.28
C THR A 89 9.04 -7.23 28.90
N LYS A 90 9.15 -8.32 28.12
CA LYS A 90 10.44 -8.85 27.66
C LYS A 90 10.86 -8.30 26.29
N ASN A 91 9.98 -7.54 25.64
CA ASN A 91 10.17 -6.96 24.31
C ASN A 91 10.52 -8.05 23.26
N THR A 92 9.75 -9.12 23.23
CA THR A 92 10.01 -10.26 22.34
C THR A 92 8.74 -10.91 21.83
N MET A 93 8.78 -11.36 20.56
CA MET A 93 7.74 -12.19 19.99
C MET A 93 7.88 -13.61 20.51
N LEU A 94 6.78 -14.21 20.95
CA LEU A 94 6.78 -15.61 21.37
C LEU A 94 6.60 -16.51 20.14
N GLY A 95 7.32 -17.63 20.12
CA GLY A 95 7.18 -18.64 19.08
C GLY A 95 5.85 -19.38 19.23
N GLY A 96 5.22 -19.77 18.12
CA GLY A 96 3.91 -20.41 18.10
C GLY A 96 2.75 -19.42 17.99
N PHE A 97 1.55 -19.91 18.20
CA PHE A 97 0.30 -19.14 18.16
C PHE A 97 -0.78 -19.83 18.99
N LEU A 98 -1.84 -19.09 19.30
CA LEU A 98 -3.02 -19.63 19.97
C LEU A 98 -4.17 -19.74 18.96
N ASN A 99 -5.02 -20.75 19.15
CA ASN A 99 -6.24 -20.90 18.36
C ASN A 99 -7.48 -20.75 19.24
N PRO A 100 -8.57 -20.19 18.73
CA PRO A 100 -9.86 -20.20 19.41
C PRO A 100 -10.40 -21.62 19.58
N THR A 101 -10.73 -21.96 20.81
CA THR A 101 -11.42 -23.20 21.22
C THR A 101 -12.61 -22.83 22.10
N ASP A 102 -13.51 -23.75 22.37
CA ASP A 102 -14.67 -23.52 23.23
C ASP A 102 -15.42 -22.21 22.88
N ILE A 103 -15.61 -22.01 21.56
CA ILE A 103 -16.26 -20.81 21.03
C ILE A 103 -17.74 -20.84 21.45
N SER A 104 -18.21 -19.70 22.01
CA SER A 104 -19.62 -19.52 22.37
C SER A 104 -20.56 -19.61 21.15
N ASP A 105 -21.85 -19.91 21.39
CA ASP A 105 -22.82 -20.06 20.30
C ASP A 105 -22.99 -18.80 19.44
N ASP A 106 -22.79 -17.61 20.03
CA ASP A 106 -22.77 -16.34 19.32
C ASP A 106 -21.41 -15.98 18.71
N GLY A 107 -20.41 -16.83 18.92
CA GLY A 107 -19.04 -16.64 18.43
C GLY A 107 -18.25 -15.51 19.08
N LYS A 108 -18.77 -14.86 20.11
CA LYS A 108 -18.19 -13.65 20.69
C LYS A 108 -17.22 -13.88 21.84
N SER A 109 -17.18 -15.08 22.37
CA SER A 109 -16.19 -15.48 23.36
C SER A 109 -15.60 -16.84 23.04
N CYS A 110 -14.38 -17.08 23.49
CA CYS A 110 -13.69 -18.34 23.31
C CYS A 110 -12.59 -18.49 24.35
N ASP A 111 -12.00 -19.68 24.41
CA ASP A 111 -10.70 -19.86 25.00
C ASP A 111 -9.63 -19.90 23.90
N LEU A 112 -8.60 -19.09 24.04
CA LEU A 112 -7.42 -19.14 23.20
C LEU A 112 -6.45 -20.17 23.77
N THR A 113 -6.22 -21.25 23.05
CA THR A 113 -5.36 -22.35 23.51
C THR A 113 -4.24 -22.63 22.51
N GLY A 114 -3.10 -23.03 23.03
CA GLY A 114 -1.95 -23.39 22.20
C GLY A 114 -0.65 -23.48 22.99
N THR A 115 0.45 -23.64 22.26
CA THR A 115 1.79 -23.72 22.84
C THR A 115 2.59 -22.51 22.40
N LEU A 116 3.13 -21.78 23.36
CA LEU A 116 4.04 -20.67 23.12
C LEU A 116 5.46 -21.03 23.54
N ASN A 117 6.44 -20.58 22.75
CA ASN A 117 7.85 -20.76 23.00
C ASN A 117 8.50 -19.41 23.29
N GLY A 118 9.22 -19.32 24.40
CA GLY A 118 9.91 -18.11 24.84
C GLY A 118 9.83 -17.93 26.36
N THR A 119 10.44 -16.86 26.86
CA THR A 119 10.41 -16.57 28.30
C THR A 119 9.10 -15.85 28.64
N ILE A 120 8.35 -16.44 29.57
CA ILE A 120 7.14 -15.86 30.15
C ILE A 120 7.22 -16.00 31.66
N GLU A 121 6.93 -14.94 32.38
CA GLU A 121 6.93 -14.88 33.85
C GLU A 121 5.60 -14.28 34.37
N THR A 122 5.31 -14.52 35.63
CA THR A 122 4.16 -13.89 36.32
C THR A 122 4.32 -12.36 36.26
N ASN A 123 3.24 -11.65 35.99
CA ASN A 123 3.13 -10.22 35.75
C ASN A 123 3.70 -9.74 34.40
N ASP A 124 4.13 -10.61 33.51
CA ASP A 124 4.44 -10.20 32.15
C ASP A 124 3.16 -9.69 31.45
N GLU A 125 3.31 -8.61 30.70
CA GLU A 125 2.27 -8.08 29.82
C GLU A 125 2.38 -8.77 28.45
N LEU A 126 1.31 -9.42 28.03
CA LEU A 126 1.20 -10.08 26.73
C LEU A 126 0.25 -9.28 25.84
N ARG A 127 0.71 -8.91 24.65
CA ARG A 127 -0.11 -8.36 23.60
C ARG A 127 -0.46 -9.44 22.59
N LEU A 128 -1.74 -9.58 22.32
CA LEU A 128 -2.31 -10.58 21.44
C LEU A 128 -2.75 -9.92 20.16
N PHE A 129 -2.30 -10.46 19.01
CA PHE A 129 -2.62 -9.95 17.68
C PHE A 129 -3.38 -10.99 16.92
N TYR A 130 -4.54 -10.61 16.51
CA TYR A 130 -5.42 -11.45 15.75
C TYR A 130 -5.47 -10.94 14.30
N ASN A 131 -5.42 -11.87 13.34
CA ASN A 131 -5.43 -11.62 11.91
C ASN A 131 -4.33 -10.64 11.44
N LEU A 132 -3.13 -10.81 11.99
CA LEU A 132 -1.94 -10.11 11.53
C LEU A 132 -1.58 -10.63 10.13
N ASN A 133 -1.56 -9.77 9.11
CA ASN A 133 -1.36 -10.20 7.71
C ASN A 133 0.02 -10.76 7.43
N TYR A 134 1.02 -10.17 8.08
CA TYR A 134 2.40 -10.58 7.93
C TYR A 134 3.00 -10.85 9.30
N PHE A 135 3.50 -12.06 9.48
CA PHE A 135 4.13 -12.52 10.70
C PHE A 135 5.49 -13.13 10.39
N THR A 136 6.51 -12.70 11.13
CA THR A 136 7.83 -13.35 11.14
C THR A 136 8.17 -13.80 12.55
N PRO A 137 8.50 -15.09 12.75
CA PRO A 137 8.86 -15.63 14.07
C PRO A 137 10.12 -15.00 14.67
N SER A 138 10.96 -14.37 13.84
CA SER A 138 12.19 -13.70 14.27
C SER A 138 11.96 -12.47 15.16
N GLY A 139 10.70 -12.06 15.36
CA GLY A 139 10.37 -10.91 16.18
C GLY A 139 10.74 -9.56 15.57
N ASP A 140 11.14 -9.54 14.29
CA ASP A 140 11.41 -8.28 13.60
C ASP A 140 10.14 -7.44 13.54
N ALA A 141 10.14 -6.36 14.32
CA ALA A 141 9.00 -5.45 14.44
C ALA A 141 8.56 -4.83 13.11
N LEU A 142 9.44 -4.78 12.11
CA LEU A 142 9.15 -4.22 10.80
C LEU A 142 8.37 -5.19 9.90
N HIS A 143 8.44 -6.49 10.18
CA HIS A 143 7.79 -7.54 9.39
C HIS A 143 6.52 -8.12 10.05
N ASN A 144 6.04 -7.50 11.13
CA ASN A 144 4.80 -7.87 11.79
C ASN A 144 3.81 -6.72 11.65
N TYR A 145 2.88 -6.79 10.71
CA TYR A 145 2.01 -5.67 10.41
C TYR A 145 0.63 -6.06 9.86
N PHE A 146 -0.34 -5.15 10.06
CA PHE A 146 -1.62 -5.13 9.38
C PHE A 146 -1.49 -4.33 8.10
N ASN A 147 -1.96 -4.89 6.99
CA ASN A 147 -1.89 -4.28 5.66
C ASN A 147 -3.30 -3.96 5.15
N TYR A 148 -3.57 -2.69 4.90
CA TYR A 148 -4.86 -2.18 4.42
C TYR A 148 -4.86 -1.85 2.92
N GLU A 149 -3.74 -2.06 2.23
CA GLU A 149 -3.57 -1.66 0.83
C GLU A 149 -4.29 -2.62 -0.15
N TYR A 150 -4.28 -3.93 0.16
CA TYR A 150 -4.80 -4.95 -0.75
C TYR A 150 -6.25 -5.31 -0.45
N GLN A 151 -7.17 -4.46 -0.91
CA GLN A 151 -8.61 -4.66 -0.79
C GLN A 151 -9.25 -4.62 -2.18
N THR A 152 -10.28 -5.42 -2.39
CA THR A 152 -11.04 -5.44 -3.64
C THR A 152 -12.41 -4.77 -3.50
N GLY A 153 -12.81 -4.38 -2.30
CA GLY A 153 -14.16 -3.92 -2.02
C GLY A 153 -15.15 -5.04 -1.70
N ALA A 154 -14.77 -6.31 -1.90
CA ALA A 154 -15.58 -7.45 -1.48
C ALA A 154 -15.51 -7.65 0.03
N VAL A 155 -16.60 -8.13 0.62
CA VAL A 155 -16.66 -8.46 2.05
C VAL A 155 -15.56 -9.44 2.48
N THR A 156 -15.18 -10.37 1.61
CA THR A 156 -14.15 -11.39 1.86
C THR A 156 -12.72 -10.86 1.89
N THR A 157 -12.49 -9.64 1.42
CA THR A 157 -11.15 -9.01 1.41
C THR A 157 -11.00 -7.93 2.47
N VAL A 158 -12.04 -7.72 3.27
CA VAL A 158 -12.02 -6.75 4.36
C VAL A 158 -11.08 -7.26 5.45
N LEU A 159 -10.08 -6.47 5.81
CA LEU A 159 -9.20 -6.78 6.92
C LEU A 159 -9.92 -6.50 8.25
N ASP A 160 -9.96 -7.47 9.14
CA ASP A 160 -10.53 -7.36 10.48
C ASP A 160 -9.50 -7.66 11.58
N GLY A 161 -8.39 -6.97 11.56
CA GLY A 161 -7.35 -7.07 12.58
C GLY A 161 -7.82 -6.59 13.95
N ALA A 162 -7.40 -7.29 15.02
CA ALA A 162 -7.70 -6.87 16.39
C ALA A 162 -6.53 -7.13 17.34
N GLU A 163 -6.49 -6.36 18.41
CA GLU A 163 -5.49 -6.46 19.47
C GLU A 163 -6.16 -6.59 20.85
N ALA A 164 -5.51 -7.35 21.73
CA ALA A 164 -5.83 -7.38 23.15
C ALA A 164 -4.54 -7.35 23.98
N THR A 165 -4.65 -6.91 25.22
CA THR A 165 -3.54 -6.95 26.20
C THR A 165 -4.01 -7.66 27.45
N VAL A 166 -3.18 -8.56 27.97
CA VAL A 166 -3.43 -9.29 29.22
C VAL A 166 -2.17 -9.37 30.05
N THR A 167 -2.34 -9.56 31.34
CA THR A 167 -1.21 -9.80 32.28
C THR A 167 -1.25 -11.24 32.74
N VAL A 168 -0.07 -11.88 32.74
CA VAL A 168 0.11 -13.24 33.25
C VAL A 168 -0.13 -13.24 34.77
N SER A 169 -1.09 -14.02 35.22
CA SER A 169 -1.40 -14.11 36.67
C SER A 169 -0.73 -15.27 37.36
N ASP A 170 -0.67 -16.41 36.68
CA ASP A 170 -0.17 -17.64 37.27
C ASP A 170 0.30 -18.63 36.19
N TYR A 171 1.14 -19.56 36.62
CA TYR A 171 1.60 -20.69 35.83
C TYR A 171 1.38 -21.97 36.65
N ALA A 172 0.13 -22.48 36.58
CA ALA A 172 -0.29 -23.65 37.36
C ALA A 172 -0.39 -24.89 36.45
N ASP A 173 0.05 -26.04 36.97
CA ASP A 173 -0.05 -27.35 36.32
C ASP A 173 0.50 -27.37 34.85
N GLY A 174 1.51 -26.60 34.59
CA GLY A 174 2.11 -26.48 33.26
C GLY A 174 1.28 -25.61 32.29
N THR A 175 0.22 -24.98 32.75
CA THR A 175 -0.63 -24.10 31.95
C THR A 175 -0.54 -22.65 32.45
N LEU A 176 -0.28 -21.73 31.52
CA LEU A 176 -0.26 -20.31 31.78
C LEU A 176 -1.70 -19.76 31.73
N THR A 177 -2.06 -18.98 32.73
CA THR A 177 -3.34 -18.26 32.81
C THR A 177 -3.13 -16.76 32.96
N THR A 178 -4.16 -15.99 32.65
CA THR A 178 -4.16 -14.53 32.76
C THR A 178 -5.12 -14.02 33.82
N ALA A 179 -4.77 -12.88 34.41
CA ALA A 179 -5.60 -12.26 35.47
C ALA A 179 -6.96 -11.76 34.98
N ALA A 180 -7.06 -11.46 33.68
CA ALA A 180 -8.24 -10.90 33.08
C ALA A 180 -8.53 -11.56 31.71
N THR A 181 -9.78 -11.46 31.27
CA THR A 181 -10.22 -11.82 29.92
C THR A 181 -9.54 -10.95 28.88
N ALA A 182 -9.05 -11.55 27.80
CA ALA A 182 -8.51 -10.83 26.66
C ALA A 182 -9.64 -10.17 25.87
N SER A 183 -9.83 -8.88 26.06
CA SER A 183 -10.84 -8.10 25.33
C SER A 183 -10.24 -7.53 24.05
N PHE A 184 -10.53 -8.16 22.91
CA PHE A 184 -10.03 -7.72 21.62
C PHE A 184 -10.73 -6.46 21.13
N GLN A 185 -9.93 -5.50 20.67
CA GLN A 185 -10.40 -4.27 20.04
C GLN A 185 -9.93 -4.22 18.58
N ASN A 186 -10.84 -3.87 17.67
CA ASN A 186 -10.50 -3.70 16.27
C ASN A 186 -9.51 -2.54 16.08
N VAL A 187 -8.46 -2.78 15.30
CA VAL A 187 -7.41 -1.77 15.04
C VAL A 187 -7.74 -0.86 13.87
N GLN A 188 -8.79 -1.13 13.11
CA GLN A 188 -9.28 -0.35 11.96
C GLN A 188 -10.76 -0.05 12.08
N SER A 189 -11.24 0.85 11.23
CA SER A 189 -12.67 1.09 11.01
C SER A 189 -13.16 0.25 9.84
N MET A 190 -14.41 -0.16 9.90
CA MET A 190 -15.08 -0.89 8.83
C MET A 190 -16.08 0.03 8.14
N PHE A 191 -16.08 0.00 6.80
CA PHE A 191 -16.99 0.77 5.98
C PHE A 191 -17.82 -0.16 5.10
N ARG A 192 -19.13 0.04 5.09
CA ARG A 192 -20.07 -0.50 4.11
C ARG A 192 -20.76 0.68 3.46
N GLN A 193 -20.56 0.87 2.17
CA GLN A 193 -21.14 2.00 1.44
C GLN A 193 -21.88 1.53 0.20
N THR A 194 -23.18 1.85 0.13
CA THR A 194 -23.97 1.66 -1.10
C THR A 194 -23.67 2.83 -2.03
N LEU A 195 -23.10 2.55 -3.20
CA LEU A 195 -22.74 3.59 -4.17
C LEU A 195 -23.80 3.70 -5.26
N THR A 196 -24.28 4.92 -5.47
CA THR A 196 -25.15 5.28 -6.59
C THR A 196 -24.43 6.30 -7.47
N PHE A 197 -24.56 6.19 -8.79
CA PHE A 197 -23.87 7.06 -9.72
C PHE A 197 -24.85 7.93 -10.50
N LYS A 198 -24.49 9.20 -10.73
CA LYS A 198 -25.23 10.13 -11.57
C LYS A 198 -24.36 10.66 -12.68
N ASN A 199 -24.89 10.65 -13.92
CA ASN A 199 -24.20 11.22 -15.08
C ASN A 199 -24.20 12.77 -15.04
N ALA A 200 -23.62 13.39 -16.07
CA ALA A 200 -23.54 14.85 -16.19
C ALA A 200 -24.91 15.55 -16.21
N ASN A 201 -25.98 14.85 -16.61
CA ASN A 201 -27.35 15.36 -16.59
C ASN A 201 -28.07 15.16 -15.25
N GLY A 202 -27.40 14.52 -14.27
CA GLY A 202 -28.00 14.21 -12.98
C GLY A 202 -28.86 12.95 -12.96
N GLU A 203 -28.89 12.17 -14.04
CA GLU A 203 -29.64 10.92 -14.15
C GLU A 203 -28.86 9.78 -13.48
N THR A 204 -29.57 8.86 -12.85
CA THR A 204 -28.96 7.66 -12.25
C THR A 204 -28.48 6.72 -13.36
N VAL A 205 -27.24 6.27 -13.26
CA VAL A 205 -26.59 5.36 -14.19
C VAL A 205 -25.95 4.18 -13.44
N THR A 206 -25.68 3.10 -14.18
CA THR A 206 -25.00 1.92 -13.66
C THR A 206 -23.71 1.71 -14.48
N PRO A 207 -22.64 2.46 -14.17
CA PRO A 207 -21.37 2.36 -14.90
C PRO A 207 -20.59 1.11 -14.52
N THR A 208 -19.74 0.63 -15.41
CA THR A 208 -18.74 -0.39 -15.10
C THR A 208 -17.52 0.28 -14.48
N ILE A 209 -17.39 0.21 -13.18
CA ILE A 209 -16.29 0.86 -12.47
C ILE A 209 -15.00 0.05 -12.61
N THR A 210 -13.93 0.69 -13.07
CA THR A 210 -12.59 0.09 -13.25
C THR A 210 -11.63 0.45 -12.12
N SER A 211 -11.86 1.58 -11.42
CA SER A 211 -11.11 1.91 -10.22
C SER A 211 -11.93 2.72 -9.23
N LEU A 212 -11.64 2.56 -7.95
CA LEU A 212 -12.15 3.37 -6.87
C LEU A 212 -11.00 3.85 -5.99
N LYS A 213 -10.84 5.16 -5.89
CA LYS A 213 -9.89 5.81 -5.01
C LYS A 213 -10.64 6.40 -3.82
N VAL A 214 -10.16 6.11 -2.61
CA VAL A 214 -10.64 6.71 -1.37
C VAL A 214 -9.54 7.59 -0.81
N SER A 215 -9.69 8.89 -0.90
CA SER A 215 -8.70 9.88 -0.45
C SER A 215 -9.10 10.47 0.89
N SER A 216 -8.13 10.73 1.75
CA SER A 216 -8.34 11.44 3.02
C SER A 216 -7.77 12.84 2.94
N ARG A 217 -8.56 13.84 3.34
CA ARG A 217 -8.05 15.18 3.55
C ARG A 217 -6.96 15.17 4.62
N GLY A 218 -5.81 15.78 4.31
CA GLY A 218 -4.69 15.89 5.28
C GLY A 218 -3.86 14.61 5.47
N LYS A 219 -3.98 13.62 4.58
CA LYS A 219 -3.16 12.37 4.62
C LYS A 219 -3.35 11.61 5.94
N LYS A 220 -4.57 11.18 6.22
CA LYS A 220 -4.93 10.51 7.48
C LYS A 220 -5.03 8.99 7.38
N LEU A 221 -4.96 8.40 6.16
CA LEU A 221 -5.08 6.95 5.97
C LEU A 221 -3.76 6.24 6.27
N ILE A 222 -3.85 5.13 6.99
CA ILE A 222 -2.73 4.26 7.30
C ILE A 222 -2.83 3.03 6.40
N MET A 223 -1.81 2.81 5.56
CA MET A 223 -1.72 1.62 4.70
C MET A 223 -1.10 0.43 5.41
N TYR A 224 -0.10 0.68 6.27
CA TYR A 224 0.53 -0.35 7.10
C TYR A 224 0.57 0.10 8.54
N TYR A 225 0.13 -0.78 9.45
CA TYR A 225 0.26 -0.59 10.89
C TYR A 225 1.13 -1.68 11.48
N ARG A 226 2.25 -1.28 12.07
CA ARG A 226 3.25 -2.15 12.72
C ARG A 226 3.14 -1.99 14.22
N PRO A 227 2.37 -2.85 14.91
CA PRO A 227 2.08 -2.67 16.33
C PRO A 227 3.31 -2.80 17.24
N LEU A 228 4.38 -3.45 16.76
CA LEU A 228 5.59 -3.72 17.53
C LEU A 228 6.75 -2.77 17.23
N ALA A 229 6.66 -1.96 16.19
CA ALA A 229 7.74 -1.05 15.82
C ALA A 229 7.79 0.16 16.78
N SER A 230 8.98 0.42 17.35
CA SER A 230 9.27 1.68 18.02
C SER A 230 9.57 2.76 16.98
N GLY A 231 8.79 3.83 16.93
CA GLY A 231 8.94 4.88 15.94
C GLY A 231 7.99 4.70 14.76
N ASN A 232 8.47 4.63 13.51
CA ASN A 232 7.66 4.53 12.28
C ASN A 232 6.75 3.28 12.24
N ASN A 233 5.79 3.23 13.14
CA ASN A 233 4.83 2.13 13.25
C ASN A 233 3.67 2.20 12.25
N VAL A 234 3.59 3.26 11.47
CA VAL A 234 2.56 3.46 10.45
C VAL A 234 3.16 3.92 9.12
N ASN A 235 2.60 3.46 8.03
CA ASN A 235 2.79 4.05 6.70
C ASN A 235 1.52 4.82 6.37
N ILE A 236 1.65 6.13 6.23
CA ILE A 236 0.53 7.03 5.97
C ILE A 236 0.47 7.32 4.47
N SER A 237 -0.73 7.23 3.92
CA SER A 237 -1.03 7.62 2.55
C SER A 237 -2.15 8.65 2.53
N ASP A 238 -2.22 9.40 1.45
CA ASP A 238 -3.36 10.29 1.18
C ASP A 238 -4.53 9.54 0.56
N ALA A 239 -4.31 8.34 0.01
CA ALA A 239 -5.37 7.57 -0.62
C ALA A 239 -5.14 6.06 -0.60
N LEU A 240 -6.26 5.32 -0.58
CA LEU A 240 -6.37 3.91 -0.94
C LEU A 240 -6.89 3.83 -2.39
N LEU A 241 -6.24 3.03 -3.23
CA LEU A 241 -6.69 2.74 -4.60
C LEU A 241 -7.13 1.28 -4.68
N ILE A 242 -8.32 1.06 -5.21
CA ILE A 242 -8.88 -0.26 -5.45
C ILE A 242 -9.10 -0.40 -6.96
N GLU A 243 -8.39 -1.32 -7.58
CA GLU A 243 -8.54 -1.63 -8.99
C GLU A 243 -9.62 -2.69 -9.18
N ASN A 244 -10.46 -2.51 -10.20
CA ASN A 244 -11.58 -3.40 -10.52
C ASN A 244 -12.41 -3.75 -9.27
N PRO A 245 -12.99 -2.73 -8.59
CA PRO A 245 -13.68 -2.94 -7.33
C PRO A 245 -14.84 -3.91 -7.47
N VAL A 246 -15.00 -4.78 -6.46
CA VAL A 246 -16.09 -5.75 -6.38
C VAL A 246 -17.21 -5.17 -5.53
N PHE A 247 -18.40 -5.09 -6.11
CA PHE A 247 -19.60 -4.66 -5.41
C PHE A 247 -20.47 -5.88 -5.09
N ASN A 248 -20.93 -5.96 -3.85
CA ASN A 248 -21.88 -6.97 -3.39
C ASN A 248 -23.25 -6.31 -3.27
N ASP A 249 -24.15 -6.55 -4.21
CA ASP A 249 -25.48 -5.93 -4.29
C ASP A 249 -25.47 -4.38 -4.25
N GLY A 250 -24.46 -3.76 -4.89
CA GLY A 250 -24.24 -2.32 -4.91
C GLY A 250 -23.45 -1.78 -3.72
N ASP A 251 -23.11 -2.60 -2.76
CA ASP A 251 -22.29 -2.22 -1.60
C ASP A 251 -20.81 -2.49 -1.85
N ILE A 252 -19.99 -1.59 -1.35
CA ILE A 252 -18.53 -1.78 -1.24
C ILE A 252 -18.12 -1.84 0.23
N TYR A 253 -17.19 -2.72 0.53
CA TYR A 253 -16.71 -2.98 1.89
C TYR A 253 -15.22 -2.64 2.00
N LEU A 254 -14.85 -1.81 2.99
CA LEU A 254 -13.49 -1.33 3.18
C LEU A 254 -13.07 -1.40 4.64
N SER A 255 -11.81 -1.73 4.85
CA SER A 255 -11.12 -1.52 6.12
C SER A 255 -10.23 -0.29 6.01
N LEU A 256 -10.49 0.73 6.81
CA LEU A 256 -9.70 1.95 6.83
C LEU A 256 -9.17 2.20 8.25
N ARG A 257 -7.88 2.49 8.34
CA ARG A 257 -7.27 2.91 9.61
C ARG A 257 -6.82 4.36 9.50
N PHE A 258 -7.06 5.13 10.56
CA PHE A 258 -6.79 6.57 10.58
C PHE A 258 -5.74 6.91 11.62
N VAL A 259 -4.98 7.98 11.33
CA VAL A 259 -4.11 8.66 12.28
C VAL A 259 -4.70 10.03 12.63
N ASN A 260 -4.99 10.26 13.90
CA ASN A 260 -5.43 11.57 14.43
C ASN A 260 -6.52 12.24 13.57
N SER A 261 -7.57 11.50 13.22
CA SER A 261 -8.72 12.06 12.50
C SER A 261 -9.54 12.98 13.40
N ASP A 262 -10.02 14.08 12.85
CA ASP A 262 -10.86 15.05 13.54
C ASP A 262 -12.12 15.44 12.72
N ALA A 263 -12.96 16.28 13.27
CA ALA A 263 -14.24 16.69 12.65
C ALA A 263 -14.08 17.46 11.32
N ASN A 264 -12.89 17.99 11.02
CA ASN A 264 -12.62 18.71 9.77
C ASN A 264 -12.14 17.77 8.65
N ASP A 265 -11.88 16.50 8.98
CA ASP A 265 -11.47 15.52 8.00
C ASP A 265 -12.63 15.13 7.08
N ALA A 266 -12.27 14.63 5.92
CA ALA A 266 -13.22 14.11 4.96
C ALA A 266 -12.60 12.99 4.15
N LEU A 267 -13.43 12.05 3.70
CA LEU A 267 -13.08 11.06 2.71
C LEU A 267 -13.72 11.45 1.37
N THR A 268 -12.91 11.52 0.33
CA THR A 268 -13.39 11.69 -1.04
C THR A 268 -13.30 10.36 -1.76
N PHE A 269 -14.42 9.90 -2.27
CA PHE A 269 -14.55 8.72 -3.09
C PHE A 269 -14.55 9.18 -4.55
N THR A 270 -13.57 8.71 -5.31
CA THR A 270 -13.42 9.01 -6.74
C THR A 270 -13.48 7.69 -7.49
N ALA A 271 -14.51 7.45 -8.24
CA ALA A 271 -14.68 6.26 -9.08
C ALA A 271 -14.44 6.60 -10.55
N GLN A 272 -13.76 5.71 -11.27
CA GLN A 272 -13.58 5.78 -12.70
C GLN A 272 -14.31 4.61 -13.35
N ASP A 273 -15.06 4.88 -14.42
CA ASP A 273 -15.68 3.83 -15.23
C ASP A 273 -14.83 3.45 -16.46
N SER A 274 -15.30 2.44 -17.19
CA SER A 274 -14.65 1.95 -18.41
C SER A 274 -14.62 2.98 -19.56
N ASP A 275 -15.48 3.99 -19.51
CA ASP A 275 -15.56 5.06 -20.51
C ASP A 275 -14.69 6.27 -20.13
N GLY A 276 -13.99 6.18 -19.00
CA GLY A 276 -13.14 7.23 -18.45
C GLY A 276 -13.92 8.35 -17.76
N ASN A 277 -15.21 8.16 -17.46
CA ASN A 277 -15.94 9.12 -16.65
C ASN A 277 -15.52 9.00 -15.19
N ILE A 278 -15.32 10.15 -14.55
CA ILE A 278 -14.99 10.27 -13.13
C ILE A 278 -16.22 10.73 -12.37
N TYR A 279 -16.52 9.99 -11.32
CA TYR A 279 -17.61 10.27 -10.39
C TYR A 279 -17.03 10.54 -9.01
N GLU A 280 -17.49 11.56 -8.33
CA GLU A 280 -16.94 11.96 -7.02
C GLU A 280 -18.03 12.19 -5.99
N CYS A 281 -17.71 11.86 -4.74
CA CYS A 281 -18.48 12.22 -3.55
C CYS A 281 -17.54 12.44 -2.39
N THR A 282 -17.79 13.46 -1.59
CA THR A 282 -17.05 13.72 -0.34
C THR A 282 -17.94 13.47 0.85
N LYS A 283 -17.44 12.69 1.81
CA LYS A 283 -18.08 12.37 3.09
C LYS A 283 -17.28 13.03 4.21
N ASN A 284 -17.88 13.98 4.91
CA ASN A 284 -17.25 14.59 6.08
C ASN A 284 -17.19 13.61 7.24
N ALA A 285 -16.16 13.75 8.06
CA ALA A 285 -16.02 12.98 9.29
C ALA A 285 -17.15 13.32 10.28
N PRO A 286 -17.50 12.39 11.18
CA PRO A 286 -18.32 12.69 12.36
C PRO A 286 -17.65 13.75 13.24
N SER A 287 -18.41 14.30 14.21
CA SER A 287 -17.91 15.35 15.13
C SER A 287 -16.65 14.96 15.92
N GLY A 288 -16.41 13.65 16.12
CA GLY A 288 -15.19 13.12 16.75
C GLY A 288 -14.12 12.64 15.79
N GLY A 289 -14.23 12.93 14.48
CA GLY A 289 -13.37 12.33 13.45
C GLY A 289 -13.74 10.90 13.10
N PHE A 290 -13.00 10.31 12.16
CA PHE A 290 -13.06 8.87 11.89
C PHE A 290 -12.26 8.13 12.95
N GLN A 291 -12.92 7.26 13.70
CA GLN A 291 -12.33 6.54 14.82
C GLN A 291 -12.10 5.07 14.46
N ASN A 292 -10.88 4.57 14.72
CA ASN A 292 -10.60 3.15 14.60
C ASN A 292 -11.49 2.33 15.54
N GLY A 293 -11.84 1.11 15.14
CA GLY A 293 -12.77 0.26 15.88
C GLY A 293 -14.25 0.58 15.65
N LYS A 294 -14.59 1.52 14.77
CA LYS A 294 -15.98 1.89 14.45
C LYS A 294 -16.44 1.34 13.11
N TYR A 295 -17.75 1.11 13.02
CA TYR A 295 -18.44 0.73 11.79
C TYR A 295 -19.15 1.95 11.19
N TYR A 296 -18.85 2.24 9.93
CA TYR A 296 -19.48 3.31 9.17
C TYR A 296 -20.26 2.72 8.01
N HIS A 297 -21.55 2.92 7.99
CA HIS A 297 -22.42 2.44 6.92
C HIS A 297 -23.29 3.56 6.35
N GLY A 298 -23.78 3.38 5.13
CA GLY A 298 -24.67 4.33 4.51
C GLY A 298 -24.66 4.26 3.01
N SER A 299 -25.42 5.17 2.38
CA SER A 299 -25.42 5.35 0.95
C SER A 299 -24.71 6.64 0.56
N MET A 300 -24.09 6.63 -0.61
CA MET A 300 -23.45 7.79 -1.22
C MET A 300 -23.83 7.88 -2.69
N THR A 301 -24.09 9.10 -3.15
CA THR A 301 -24.25 9.37 -4.56
C THR A 301 -22.99 10.01 -5.08
N LEU A 302 -22.28 9.31 -5.96
CA LEU A 302 -21.15 9.84 -6.68
C LEU A 302 -21.71 10.52 -7.95
N THR A 303 -21.41 11.80 -8.12
CA THR A 303 -21.87 12.58 -9.28
C THR A 303 -20.73 12.70 -10.30
N TYR A 304 -21.08 12.71 -11.56
CA TYR A 304 -20.12 12.99 -12.62
C TYR A 304 -19.38 14.30 -12.33
N ALA A 305 -18.07 14.20 -12.23
CA ALA A 305 -17.20 15.33 -11.99
C ALA A 305 -16.52 15.81 -13.29
N ARG A 306 -16.02 14.86 -14.07
CA ARG A 306 -15.34 15.11 -15.34
C ARG A 306 -15.21 13.81 -16.13
N LYS A 307 -14.95 13.91 -17.43
CA LYS A 307 -14.29 12.83 -18.16
C LYS A 307 -12.79 13.02 -17.94
N LEU A 308 -12.08 11.95 -17.59
CA LEU A 308 -10.63 12.01 -17.62
C LEU A 308 -10.24 12.57 -18.97
N GLY A 309 -9.35 13.56 -18.94
CA GLY A 309 -8.69 14.04 -20.14
C GLY A 309 -7.88 12.90 -20.71
N MET A 310 -8.54 11.95 -21.32
CA MET A 310 -7.91 10.93 -22.12
C MET A 310 -7.44 11.62 -23.38
N PRO A 311 -6.13 11.68 -23.65
CA PRO A 311 -5.66 12.29 -24.88
C PRO A 311 -6.21 11.53 -26.07
N GLU A 312 -6.42 12.21 -27.15
CA GLU A 312 -6.67 11.56 -28.44
C GLU A 312 -5.35 10.96 -28.88
N VAL A 313 -5.30 9.65 -29.02
CA VAL A 313 -4.10 8.92 -29.47
C VAL A 313 -4.45 8.16 -30.73
N SER A 314 -3.85 8.56 -31.84
CA SER A 314 -3.97 7.87 -33.11
C SER A 314 -2.65 7.16 -33.49
N GLY A 315 -2.70 6.23 -34.43
CA GLY A 315 -1.55 5.44 -34.87
C GLY A 315 -1.24 4.23 -34.00
N THR A 316 -2.05 3.97 -32.98
CA THR A 316 -1.91 2.78 -32.14
C THR A 316 -3.26 2.28 -31.62
N SER A 317 -3.38 0.97 -31.39
CA SER A 317 -4.52 0.36 -30.69
C SER A 317 -4.28 0.16 -29.19
N VAL A 318 -3.10 0.58 -28.68
CA VAL A 318 -2.75 0.44 -27.27
C VAL A 318 -3.69 1.32 -26.44
N GLN A 319 -4.32 0.72 -25.45
CA GLN A 319 -5.11 1.41 -24.44
C GLN A 319 -4.25 1.66 -23.18
N PRO A 320 -4.55 2.69 -22.41
CA PRO A 320 -3.85 2.92 -21.15
C PRO A 320 -4.17 1.79 -20.17
N ASN A 321 -3.18 1.43 -19.36
CA ASN A 321 -3.38 0.50 -18.25
C ASN A 321 -4.07 1.19 -17.05
N SER A 322 -4.31 0.45 -15.98
CA SER A 322 -4.95 0.94 -14.75
C SER A 322 -4.22 2.10 -14.05
N TYR A 323 -2.95 2.36 -14.42
CA TYR A 323 -2.18 3.51 -13.93
C TYR A 323 -2.20 4.71 -14.90
N ASN A 324 -3.17 4.77 -15.81
CA ASN A 324 -3.25 5.79 -16.88
C ASN A 324 -1.96 5.87 -17.72
N ARG A 325 -1.31 4.72 -17.94
CA ARG A 325 -0.07 4.63 -18.68
C ARG A 325 -0.25 3.88 -19.99
N TYR A 326 0.18 4.52 -21.06
CA TYR A 326 0.31 3.90 -22.37
C TYR A 326 1.70 3.24 -22.48
N ASP A 327 1.73 1.91 -22.53
CA ASP A 327 2.95 1.13 -22.76
C ASP A 327 3.09 0.83 -24.27
N ILE A 328 3.85 1.65 -24.98
CA ILE A 328 3.92 1.65 -26.44
C ILE A 328 5.24 1.03 -26.91
N ALA A 329 5.13 -0.13 -27.55
CA ALA A 329 6.29 -0.81 -28.10
C ALA A 329 6.77 -0.23 -29.43
N ASN A 330 5.86 0.30 -30.27
CA ASN A 330 6.21 0.91 -31.56
C ASN A 330 5.67 2.34 -31.60
N PRO A 331 6.52 3.35 -31.37
CA PRO A 331 6.10 4.74 -31.33
C PRO A 331 5.97 5.41 -32.71
N ASN A 332 6.19 4.70 -33.81
CA ASN A 332 6.12 5.33 -35.14
C ASN A 332 4.67 5.67 -35.50
N ASP A 333 4.48 6.84 -36.08
CA ASP A 333 3.21 7.38 -36.60
C ASP A 333 2.13 7.63 -35.52
N ILE A 334 2.55 7.75 -34.25
CA ILE A 334 1.62 8.07 -33.16
C ILE A 334 1.45 9.58 -33.08
N THR A 335 0.18 10.01 -33.07
CA THR A 335 -0.18 11.39 -32.74
C THR A 335 -0.91 11.44 -31.41
N ILE A 336 -0.47 12.36 -30.54
CA ILE A 336 -1.08 12.66 -29.24
C ILE A 336 -1.58 14.08 -29.28
N SER A 337 -2.90 14.27 -29.11
CA SER A 337 -3.57 15.56 -29.22
C SER A 337 -4.64 15.78 -28.14
N GLY A 338 -5.20 16.99 -28.13
CA GLY A 338 -6.28 17.33 -27.20
C GLY A 338 -5.84 17.54 -25.77
N THR A 339 -6.68 17.18 -24.80
CA THR A 339 -6.40 17.38 -23.38
C THR A 339 -6.03 16.06 -22.69
N SER A 340 -4.89 16.04 -22.01
CA SER A 340 -4.41 14.90 -21.23
C SER A 340 -4.23 15.28 -19.75
N VAL A 341 -4.93 14.62 -18.86
CA VAL A 341 -4.80 14.83 -17.40
C VAL A 341 -4.44 13.53 -16.71
N ASP A 342 -3.27 13.51 -16.07
CA ASP A 342 -2.72 12.37 -15.37
C ASP A 342 -2.51 11.10 -16.23
N TYR A 343 -2.45 11.22 -17.54
CA TYR A 343 -1.97 10.18 -18.44
C TYR A 343 -0.48 10.35 -18.71
N ARG A 344 0.23 9.22 -18.86
CA ARG A 344 1.64 9.18 -19.24
C ARG A 344 1.90 8.15 -20.33
N PHE A 345 3.00 8.35 -21.04
CA PHE A 345 3.41 7.50 -22.15
C PHE A 345 4.80 6.92 -21.87
N GLU A 346 4.94 5.61 -22.00
CA GLU A 346 6.20 4.90 -21.92
C GLU A 346 6.50 4.20 -23.24
N PHE A 347 7.66 4.50 -23.81
CA PHE A 347 8.09 3.96 -25.11
C PHE A 347 9.25 2.99 -24.92
N SER A 348 9.08 1.74 -25.40
CA SER A 348 10.08 0.68 -25.26
C SER A 348 11.09 0.66 -26.39
N ASN A 349 10.75 1.21 -27.57
CA ASN A 349 11.61 1.30 -28.75
C ASN A 349 11.79 2.74 -29.21
N ALA A 350 12.81 2.95 -30.04
CA ALA A 350 13.01 4.22 -30.72
C ALA A 350 11.93 4.45 -31.78
N GLY A 351 11.59 5.72 -32.03
CA GLY A 351 10.65 6.09 -33.10
C GLY A 351 10.28 7.56 -33.09
N THR A 352 9.20 7.88 -33.82
CA THR A 352 8.70 9.23 -33.98
C THR A 352 7.26 9.33 -33.51
N ILE A 353 6.98 10.32 -32.67
CA ILE A 353 5.61 10.68 -32.24
C ILE A 353 5.33 12.11 -32.64
N THR A 354 4.05 12.47 -32.73
CA THR A 354 3.60 13.84 -33.00
C THR A 354 2.80 14.37 -31.79
N PHE A 355 3.11 15.58 -31.35
CA PHE A 355 2.23 16.37 -30.51
C PHE A 355 1.49 17.36 -31.41
N ASP A 356 0.16 17.36 -31.33
CA ASP A 356 -0.67 18.23 -32.14
C ASP A 356 -1.73 18.96 -31.29
N ASN A 357 -1.49 20.23 -31.02
CA ASN A 357 -2.34 21.04 -30.16
C ASN A 357 -2.67 20.37 -28.82
N LEU A 358 -1.65 19.83 -28.17
CA LEU A 358 -1.76 19.05 -26.96
C LEU A 358 -1.69 19.93 -25.72
N THR A 359 -2.66 19.78 -24.81
CA THR A 359 -2.57 20.32 -23.44
C THR A 359 -2.52 19.18 -22.45
N ALA A 360 -1.39 18.95 -21.82
CA ALA A 360 -1.17 17.84 -20.89
C ALA A 360 -0.79 18.32 -19.50
N SER A 361 -1.32 17.65 -18.48
CA SER A 361 -0.89 17.83 -17.09
C SER A 361 -0.72 16.48 -16.41
N HIS A 362 0.29 16.39 -15.52
CA HIS A 362 0.51 15.21 -14.70
C HIS A 362 0.90 15.61 -13.28
N THR A 363 0.14 15.17 -12.28
CA THR A 363 0.27 15.63 -10.89
C THR A 363 1.46 15.03 -10.16
N ASN A 364 1.88 13.79 -10.47
CA ASN A 364 2.88 13.07 -9.67
C ASN A 364 3.97 12.38 -10.49
N ASN A 365 4.01 12.60 -11.80
CA ASN A 365 4.98 11.91 -12.67
C ASN A 365 5.31 12.76 -13.90
N ARG A 366 6.23 12.24 -14.72
CA ARG A 366 6.50 12.79 -16.07
C ARG A 366 5.42 12.35 -17.05
N PHE A 367 5.19 13.17 -18.06
CA PHE A 367 4.25 12.88 -19.14
C PHE A 367 4.80 11.85 -20.13
N ILE A 368 6.08 11.98 -20.50
CA ILE A 368 6.78 11.07 -21.41
C ILE A 368 7.97 10.43 -20.70
N TYR A 369 8.08 9.11 -20.85
CA TYR A 369 9.30 8.34 -20.58
C TYR A 369 9.65 7.47 -21.78
N SER A 370 10.93 7.51 -22.20
CA SER A 370 11.45 6.56 -23.19
C SER A 370 12.84 6.10 -22.80
N GLY A 371 13.06 4.79 -22.77
CA GLY A 371 14.38 4.17 -22.60
C GLY A 371 15.22 4.16 -23.90
N LYS A 372 14.68 4.70 -25.00
CA LYS A 372 15.30 4.72 -26.34
C LYS A 372 15.19 6.09 -26.98
N ALA A 373 15.88 6.28 -28.10
CA ALA A 373 15.80 7.53 -28.84
C ALA A 373 14.38 7.85 -29.30
N LEU A 374 13.95 9.09 -29.15
CA LEU A 374 12.64 9.56 -29.54
C LEU A 374 12.76 10.85 -30.37
N THR A 375 12.02 10.90 -31.48
CA THR A 375 11.78 12.13 -32.22
C THR A 375 10.35 12.58 -31.91
N VAL A 376 10.20 13.84 -31.51
CA VAL A 376 8.88 14.46 -31.27
C VAL A 376 8.64 15.52 -32.33
N ASN A 377 7.67 15.26 -33.19
CA ASN A 377 7.19 16.21 -34.16
C ASN A 377 6.18 17.16 -33.50
N ILE A 378 6.43 18.46 -33.52
CA ILE A 378 5.61 19.48 -32.88
C ILE A 378 4.73 20.16 -33.93
N SER A 379 3.43 20.03 -33.78
CA SER A 379 2.41 20.67 -34.60
C SER A 379 1.53 21.56 -33.71
N GLY A 380 1.35 22.83 -34.12
CA GLY A 380 0.53 23.77 -33.36
C GLY A 380 1.10 24.16 -31.99
N GLU A 381 0.22 24.48 -31.05
CA GLU A 381 0.57 24.92 -29.71
C GLU A 381 0.42 23.76 -28.70
N ASN A 382 1.51 23.36 -28.07
CA ASN A 382 1.53 22.26 -27.12
C ASN A 382 2.00 22.72 -25.74
N ASN A 383 1.21 22.39 -24.70
CA ASN A 383 1.46 22.77 -23.32
C ASN A 383 1.53 21.53 -22.43
N ILE A 384 2.64 21.28 -21.74
CA ILE A 384 2.82 20.16 -20.85
C ILE A 384 3.25 20.65 -19.48
N THR A 385 2.45 20.32 -18.45
CA THR A 385 2.73 20.68 -17.05
C THR A 385 2.84 19.44 -16.21
N CYS A 386 3.94 19.28 -15.47
CA CYS A 386 4.14 18.15 -14.57
C CYS A 386 4.63 18.63 -13.20
N ASN A 387 4.01 18.14 -12.16
CA ASN A 387 4.52 18.29 -10.80
C ASN A 387 5.67 17.29 -10.54
N TYR A 388 6.66 17.33 -11.43
CA TYR A 388 7.84 16.46 -11.41
C TYR A 388 9.05 17.20 -11.96
N ASN A 389 10.24 16.63 -11.79
CA ASN A 389 11.51 17.27 -12.21
C ASN A 389 11.63 17.48 -13.74
N GLN A 390 11.04 16.59 -14.53
CA GLN A 390 10.97 16.71 -16.00
C GLN A 390 9.61 16.18 -16.47
N CYS A 391 9.01 16.85 -17.43
CA CYS A 391 7.80 16.37 -18.09
C CYS A 391 8.12 15.33 -19.17
N ILE A 392 9.23 15.50 -19.86
CA ILE A 392 9.71 14.60 -20.92
C ILE A 392 11.09 14.09 -20.54
N PHE A 393 11.25 12.79 -20.47
CA PHE A 393 12.52 12.14 -20.18
C PHE A 393 12.78 11.02 -21.18
N VAL A 394 13.92 11.13 -21.90
CA VAL A 394 14.36 10.17 -22.90
C VAL A 394 15.81 9.77 -22.59
N ASP A 395 16.05 8.49 -22.25
CA ASP A 395 17.41 7.99 -21.99
C ASP A 395 18.27 8.00 -23.24
N GLY A 396 17.66 7.81 -24.41
CA GLY A 396 18.31 7.96 -25.70
C GLY A 396 18.32 9.41 -26.20
N ASN A 397 18.69 9.59 -27.47
CA ASN A 397 18.62 10.91 -28.09
C ASN A 397 17.19 11.39 -28.21
N LEU A 398 16.91 12.61 -27.76
CA LEU A 398 15.65 13.30 -28.00
C LEU A 398 15.85 14.36 -29.09
N LYS A 399 15.00 14.33 -30.10
CA LYS A 399 14.97 15.34 -31.16
C LYS A 399 13.56 15.94 -31.26
N LEU A 400 13.50 17.25 -31.49
CA LEU A 400 12.28 17.96 -31.83
C LEU A 400 12.32 18.33 -33.31
N THR A 401 11.22 18.19 -34.01
CA THR A 401 11.01 18.59 -35.42
C THR A 401 9.59 19.12 -35.60
N GLY A 402 9.26 19.59 -36.80
CA GLY A 402 7.92 20.14 -37.12
C GLY A 402 7.87 21.65 -37.05
N ASN A 403 6.65 22.17 -37.07
CA ASN A 403 6.38 23.62 -37.06
C ASN A 403 5.37 23.93 -35.95
N GLY A 404 5.84 24.37 -34.79
CA GLY A 404 4.96 24.65 -33.65
C GLY A 404 5.72 25.05 -32.40
N THR A 405 4.99 25.13 -31.29
CA THR A 405 5.52 25.47 -29.98
C THR A 405 5.27 24.35 -28.97
N LEU A 406 6.23 24.13 -28.08
CA LEU A 406 6.12 23.23 -26.94
C LEU A 406 6.49 24.01 -25.68
N THR A 407 5.49 24.29 -24.86
CA THR A 407 5.66 24.90 -23.54
C THR A 407 5.69 23.81 -22.48
N VAL A 408 6.73 23.81 -21.64
CA VAL A 408 6.91 22.80 -20.59
C VAL A 408 7.04 23.48 -19.24
N THR A 409 6.20 23.09 -18.29
CA THR A 409 6.25 23.55 -16.90
C THR A 409 6.58 22.39 -15.97
N ALA A 410 7.66 22.52 -15.18
CA ALA A 410 8.15 21.47 -14.29
C ALA A 410 8.62 22.04 -12.94
N THR A 411 8.80 21.19 -11.93
CA THR A 411 9.26 21.60 -10.59
C THR A 411 10.77 21.81 -10.51
N SER A 412 11.55 21.23 -11.40
CA SER A 412 13.02 21.38 -11.38
C SER A 412 13.47 22.67 -12.05
N ASN A 413 14.30 23.42 -11.38
CA ASN A 413 14.91 24.65 -11.92
C ASN A 413 16.17 24.41 -12.79
N THR A 414 16.65 23.18 -12.89
CA THR A 414 17.95 22.88 -13.52
C THR A 414 17.86 22.02 -14.77
N ARG A 415 16.66 21.49 -15.13
CA ARG A 415 16.53 20.44 -16.15
C ARG A 415 15.66 20.81 -17.34
N CYS A 416 15.41 22.09 -17.57
CA CYS A 416 14.69 22.60 -18.75
C CYS A 416 13.31 21.95 -19.01
N GLY A 417 12.71 21.27 -18.02
CA GLY A 417 11.44 20.54 -18.18
C GLY A 417 11.51 19.30 -19.08
N ILE A 418 12.52 19.20 -19.94
CA ILE A 418 12.79 18.05 -20.82
C ILE A 418 14.23 17.59 -20.71
N MET A 419 14.45 16.30 -20.92
CA MET A 419 15.77 15.67 -20.82
C MET A 419 15.91 14.59 -21.88
N GLY A 420 17.03 14.61 -22.60
CA GLY A 420 17.38 13.62 -23.61
C GLY A 420 18.88 13.58 -23.86
N GLY A 421 19.37 12.44 -24.34
CA GLY A 421 20.80 12.25 -24.71
C GLY A 421 21.52 11.20 -23.88
N GLY A 422 22.07 10.20 -24.54
CA GLY A 422 22.60 8.93 -24.04
C GLY A 422 23.82 8.95 -23.10
N ASN A 423 24.09 10.02 -22.38
CA ASN A 423 25.23 10.11 -21.45
C ASN A 423 24.82 10.60 -20.03
N TYR A 424 23.67 10.15 -19.55
CA TYR A 424 23.33 10.42 -18.17
C TYR A 424 23.83 9.31 -17.26
N SER A 425 25.03 9.45 -16.70
CA SER A 425 25.43 8.67 -15.54
C SER A 425 24.76 9.31 -14.31
N TYR A 426 23.91 8.56 -13.65
CA TYR A 426 23.30 8.93 -12.37
C TYR A 426 24.40 8.90 -11.30
N ASN A 427 25.16 9.97 -11.17
CA ASN A 427 26.08 10.15 -10.06
C ASN A 427 25.34 10.81 -8.90
N ASN A 428 25.08 10.03 -7.85
CA ASN A 428 24.40 10.42 -6.61
C ASN A 428 25.05 11.59 -5.83
N ASN A 429 26.06 12.28 -6.39
CA ASN A 429 26.84 13.29 -5.68
C ASN A 429 26.93 14.63 -6.40
N GLN A 430 26.00 14.97 -7.27
CA GLN A 430 26.07 16.28 -7.93
C GLN A 430 25.10 17.31 -7.33
N ASN A 431 25.49 17.87 -6.19
CA ASN A 431 25.22 19.25 -5.83
C ASN A 431 26.02 20.27 -6.71
N SER A 432 26.47 19.88 -7.90
CA SER A 432 27.12 20.82 -8.80
C SER A 432 26.04 21.55 -9.58
N LYS A 433 25.96 22.85 -9.39
CA LYS A 433 25.32 23.82 -10.28
C LYS A 433 26.00 23.76 -11.64
N THR A 434 25.90 22.69 -12.37
CA THR A 434 26.29 22.67 -13.77
C THR A 434 25.19 23.38 -14.54
N SER A 435 25.64 24.44 -15.20
CA SER A 435 25.00 25.18 -16.26
C SER A 435 23.83 24.43 -16.89
N GLU A 436 22.72 25.13 -17.11
CA GLU A 436 21.63 24.68 -17.99
C GLU A 436 22.28 23.98 -19.20
N LEU A 437 22.05 22.68 -19.33
CA LEU A 437 22.52 21.95 -20.52
C LEU A 437 21.91 22.66 -21.71
N ASP A 438 22.73 23.16 -22.59
CA ASP A 438 22.26 23.63 -23.89
C ASP A 438 21.88 22.40 -24.73
N VAL A 439 20.62 22.01 -24.59
CA VAL A 439 20.08 20.83 -25.27
C VAL A 439 19.52 21.16 -26.65
N THR A 440 19.50 22.44 -27.05
CA THR A 440 18.89 22.87 -28.32
C THR A 440 19.53 22.20 -29.54
N SER A 441 20.85 22.11 -29.58
CA SER A 441 21.57 21.41 -30.66
C SER A 441 21.34 19.89 -30.66
N GLN A 442 21.06 19.29 -29.49
CA GLN A 442 20.77 17.86 -29.40
C GLN A 442 19.32 17.56 -29.73
N LEU A 443 18.43 18.55 -29.61
CA LEU A 443 17.00 18.40 -29.90
C LEU A 443 16.68 18.48 -31.38
N ALA A 444 17.50 19.17 -32.17
CA ALA A 444 17.25 19.31 -33.61
C ALA A 444 17.48 17.98 -34.34
N LEU A 445 16.52 17.59 -35.20
CA LEU A 445 16.64 16.40 -36.06
C LEU A 445 17.69 16.55 -37.14
N ASP A 446 17.66 17.69 -37.82
CA ASP A 446 18.59 18.13 -38.85
C ASP A 446 18.89 19.61 -38.58
N PRO A 447 20.10 19.93 -38.04
CA PRO A 447 20.44 21.29 -37.67
C PRO A 447 20.45 22.28 -38.85
N GLU A 448 20.55 21.80 -40.08
CA GLU A 448 20.53 22.66 -41.28
C GLU A 448 19.08 23.01 -41.70
N LYS A 449 18.12 22.12 -41.37
CA LYS A 449 16.70 22.27 -41.75
C LYS A 449 15.79 22.56 -40.58
N THR A 450 16.14 22.11 -39.37
CA THR A 450 15.30 22.30 -38.19
C THR A 450 15.97 23.23 -37.19
N THR A 451 15.28 24.29 -36.83
CA THR A 451 15.72 25.23 -35.81
C THR A 451 14.88 25.04 -34.57
N VAL A 452 15.52 24.87 -33.41
CA VAL A 452 14.89 24.82 -32.12
C VAL A 452 15.38 26.00 -31.26
N VAL A 453 14.48 26.92 -30.94
CA VAL A 453 14.76 28.06 -30.07
C VAL A 453 14.09 27.84 -28.73
N ARG A 454 14.87 27.81 -27.68
CA ARG A 454 14.39 27.72 -26.29
C ARG A 454 14.33 29.12 -25.67
N SER A 455 13.20 29.43 -25.02
CA SER A 455 13.07 30.65 -24.23
C SER A 455 13.97 30.63 -22.98
N ALA A 456 14.20 31.80 -22.40
CA ALA A 456 14.72 31.88 -21.03
C ALA A 456 13.71 31.21 -20.06
N ARG A 457 14.24 30.68 -18.97
CA ARG A 457 13.43 30.10 -17.90
C ARG A 457 12.59 31.17 -17.20
N THR A 458 11.29 30.90 -17.03
CA THR A 458 10.40 31.70 -16.20
C THR A 458 10.17 30.98 -14.86
N SER A 459 10.36 31.68 -13.74
CA SER A 459 10.00 31.18 -12.42
C SER A 459 8.56 31.57 -12.10
N ASN A 460 7.74 30.60 -11.74
CA ASN A 460 6.32 30.81 -11.42
C ASN A 460 6.14 30.98 -9.90
N SER A 461 5.05 31.62 -9.50
CA SER A 461 4.75 31.90 -8.09
C SER A 461 4.46 30.65 -7.26
N ASP A 462 4.11 29.52 -7.90
CA ASP A 462 3.85 28.22 -7.29
C ASP A 462 5.11 27.35 -7.11
N GLY A 463 6.29 27.89 -7.41
CA GLY A 463 7.56 27.19 -7.32
C GLY A 463 7.91 26.31 -8.52
N THR A 464 7.09 26.35 -9.58
CA THR A 464 7.40 25.68 -10.86
C THR A 464 8.19 26.58 -11.79
N TYR A 465 8.70 26.00 -12.88
CA TYR A 465 9.50 26.68 -13.89
C TYR A 465 8.99 26.33 -15.27
N THR A 466 8.94 27.34 -16.15
CA THR A 466 8.40 27.18 -17.51
C THR A 466 9.48 27.51 -18.55
N TRP A 467 9.53 26.71 -19.61
CA TRP A 467 10.32 26.90 -20.81
C TRP A 467 9.43 26.73 -22.06
N THR A 468 9.67 27.52 -23.08
CA THR A 468 9.01 27.38 -24.37
C THR A 468 10.04 27.03 -25.43
N TYR A 469 9.75 26.02 -26.21
CA TYR A 469 10.54 25.56 -27.36
C TYR A 469 9.76 25.90 -28.63
N THR A 470 10.31 26.74 -29.47
CA THR A 470 9.78 27.02 -30.81
C THR A 470 10.54 26.20 -31.80
N VAL A 471 9.85 25.36 -32.54
CA VAL A 471 10.42 24.45 -33.51
C VAL A 471 9.99 24.91 -34.91
N THR A 472 10.95 25.04 -35.80
CA THR A 472 10.73 25.39 -37.20
C THR A 472 11.57 24.48 -38.07
N THR A 473 10.95 23.76 -38.99
CA THR A 473 11.61 22.92 -39.99
C THR A 473 11.37 23.54 -41.36
N ALA A 474 12.44 23.81 -42.08
CA ALA A 474 12.34 24.27 -43.46
C ALA A 474 11.77 23.15 -44.35
N GLU A 475 10.87 23.52 -45.28
CA GLU A 475 10.30 22.60 -46.25
C GLU A 475 11.34 22.08 -47.26
#